data_c88bd0e024645c3177c2a5b7fae7c05e
#
_entry.id   c88bd0e024645c3177c2a5b7fae7c05e
#
_cell.length_a   1.000
_cell.length_b   1.000
_cell.length_c   1.000
_cell.angle_alpha   90.00
_cell.angle_beta   90.00
_cell.angle_gamma   90.00
#
_symmetry.space_group_name_H-M   'P 1'
#
loop_
_entity.id
_entity.type
_entity.pdbx_description
1 polymer ?
#
loop_
_entity_poly.entity_id
_entity_poly.type
_entity_poly.pdbx_seq_one_letter_code
_entity_poly.pdbx_strand_id
1 'polypeptide(L)'
;MMVTNLCTSPSSTITLKADKWVNITTLPSVNGATYQISVEVNVTGGTISIIGADGDINARQRVSYKMIVNNSYPISMSYHVKSGSPTVTVTNILLCSFAEYQANKALLDGLYFFDGDTMPRA
;
A
#
# COMPACT_ATOMS: atom_id res chain seq x y z
N MET A 1 0.07 -0.68 21.44
CA MET A 1 -0.62 -0.47 20.15
C MET A 1 -0.98 -1.82 19.56
N MET A 2 -2.20 -1.93 19.10
CA MET A 2 -2.78 -3.18 18.61
C MET A 2 -3.18 -2.99 17.15
N VAL A 3 -2.33 -3.44 16.23
CA VAL A 3 -2.63 -3.40 14.79
C VAL A 3 -2.43 -4.79 14.21
N THR A 4 -3.44 -5.29 13.54
CA THR A 4 -3.37 -6.57 12.85
C THR A 4 -3.14 -6.34 11.36
N ASN A 5 -1.99 -6.79 10.86
CA ASN A 5 -1.72 -6.74 9.43
C ASN A 5 -2.42 -7.91 8.75
N LEU A 6 -3.38 -7.59 7.88
CA LEU A 6 -4.17 -8.57 7.13
C LEU A 6 -3.49 -9.01 5.84
N CYS A 7 -2.39 -8.39 5.45
CA CYS A 7 -1.61 -8.81 4.29
C CYS A 7 -0.91 -10.14 4.59
N THR A 8 -1.03 -11.11 3.68
CA THR A 8 -0.50 -12.46 3.88
C THR A 8 1.01 -12.56 3.67
N SER A 9 1.59 -11.62 2.94
CA SER A 9 3.03 -11.62 2.63
C SER A 9 3.57 -10.19 2.72
N PRO A 10 3.53 -9.57 3.90
CA PRO A 10 3.81 -8.13 4.03
C PRO A 10 5.25 -7.74 3.69
N SER A 11 6.21 -8.62 3.92
CA SER A 11 7.64 -8.36 3.64
C SER A 11 8.08 -8.80 2.25
N SER A 12 7.20 -9.37 1.46
CA SER A 12 7.54 -9.75 0.08
C SER A 12 7.87 -8.51 -0.74
N THR A 13 8.93 -8.61 -1.55
CA THR A 13 9.32 -7.55 -2.47
C THR A 13 8.78 -7.88 -3.86
N ILE A 14 8.00 -6.94 -4.40
CA ILE A 14 7.40 -7.07 -5.73
C ILE A 14 8.04 -6.00 -6.63
N THR A 15 8.69 -6.44 -7.71
CA THR A 15 9.34 -5.54 -8.65
C THR A 15 8.66 -5.66 -10.02
N LEU A 16 8.22 -4.52 -10.55
CA LEU A 16 7.47 -4.45 -11.79
C LEU A 16 8.08 -3.40 -12.71
N LYS A 17 8.11 -3.73 -13.99
CA LYS A 17 8.37 -2.74 -15.04
C LYS A 17 7.05 -2.21 -15.56
N ALA A 18 6.99 -0.90 -15.67
CA ALA A 18 5.75 -0.22 -15.94
C ALA A 18 5.36 -0.23 -17.41
N ASP A 19 4.11 -0.48 -17.59
CA ASP A 19 3.34 -0.09 -18.75
C ASP A 19 2.30 0.95 -18.28
N LYS A 20 1.19 1.14 -18.98
CA LYS A 20 0.20 2.19 -18.66
C LYS A 20 -0.47 1.97 -17.33
N TRP A 21 -0.95 0.76 -17.09
CA TRP A 21 -1.62 0.33 -15.85
C TRP A 21 -1.03 -1.00 -15.41
N VAL A 22 -0.68 -1.12 -14.16
CA VAL A 22 -0.11 -2.35 -13.62
C VAL A 22 -0.79 -2.70 -12.32
N ASN A 23 -1.26 -3.94 -12.22
CA ASN A 23 -1.74 -4.51 -10.98
C ASN A 23 -0.54 -5.01 -10.19
N ILE A 24 -0.31 -4.46 -9.00
CA ILE A 24 0.81 -4.83 -8.13
C ILE A 24 0.50 -6.15 -7.44
N THR A 25 -0.63 -6.22 -6.74
CA THR A 25 -1.07 -7.40 -6.01
C THR A 25 -2.53 -7.26 -5.61
N THR A 26 -3.15 -8.37 -5.25
CA THR A 26 -4.48 -8.36 -4.64
C THR A 26 -4.37 -8.57 -3.13
N LEU A 27 -5.20 -7.86 -2.37
CA LEU A 27 -5.23 -7.92 -0.91
C LEU A 27 -6.57 -8.48 -0.45
N PRO A 28 -6.58 -9.27 0.63
CA PRO A 28 -7.84 -9.80 1.16
C PRO A 28 -8.75 -8.66 1.63
N SER A 29 -10.04 -8.77 1.33
CA SER A 29 -11.01 -7.74 1.72
C SER A 29 -12.38 -8.34 1.95
N VAL A 30 -13.21 -7.60 2.70
CA VAL A 30 -14.60 -7.94 2.98
C VAL A 30 -15.49 -6.82 2.43
N ASN A 31 -16.55 -7.18 1.74
CA ASN A 31 -17.50 -6.21 1.23
C ASN A 31 -18.13 -5.40 2.37
N GLY A 32 -18.15 -4.08 2.21
CA GLY A 32 -18.66 -3.15 3.20
C GLY A 32 -17.63 -2.67 4.22
N ALA A 33 -16.42 -3.25 4.22
CA ALA A 33 -15.36 -2.85 5.15
C ALA A 33 -14.55 -1.67 4.62
N THR A 34 -13.94 -0.94 5.53
CA THR A 34 -13.03 0.17 5.22
C THR A 34 -11.65 -0.14 5.77
N TYR A 35 -10.65 0.00 4.92
CA TYR A 35 -9.26 -0.35 5.24
C TYR A 35 -8.34 0.84 5.10
N GLN A 36 -7.21 0.77 5.80
CA GLN A 36 -6.04 1.60 5.54
C GLN A 36 -4.95 0.71 4.94
N ILE A 37 -4.37 1.17 3.85
CA ILE A 37 -3.25 0.50 3.19
C ILE A 37 -2.03 1.39 3.33
N SER A 38 -0.91 0.83 3.75
CA SER A 38 0.36 1.54 3.85
C SER A 38 1.45 0.67 3.24
N VAL A 39 2.25 1.23 2.36
CA VAL A 39 3.20 0.47 1.56
C VAL A 39 4.47 1.28 1.30
N GLU A 40 5.62 0.60 1.32
CA GLU A 40 6.88 1.19 0.91
C GLU A 40 7.05 1.01 -0.60
N VAL A 41 7.22 2.13 -1.31
CA VAL A 41 7.35 2.16 -2.77
C VAL A 41 8.66 2.81 -3.14
N ASN A 42 9.39 2.22 -4.07
CA ASN A 42 10.56 2.83 -4.69
C ASN A 42 10.37 2.86 -6.21
N VAL A 43 10.52 4.03 -6.80
CA VAL A 43 10.33 4.25 -8.24
C VAL A 43 11.61 4.83 -8.83
N THR A 44 12.08 4.20 -9.90
CA THR A 44 13.24 4.68 -10.68
C THR A 44 12.88 4.75 -12.16
N GLY A 45 13.42 5.74 -12.86
CA GLY A 45 13.26 5.87 -14.31
C GLY A 45 11.94 6.48 -14.77
N GLY A 46 11.15 7.04 -13.89
CA GLY A 46 9.89 7.70 -14.24
C GLY A 46 9.04 8.05 -13.04
N THR A 47 7.77 8.31 -13.28
CA THR A 47 6.80 8.74 -12.27
C THR A 47 5.53 7.90 -12.39
N ILE A 48 4.97 7.52 -11.24
CA ILE A 48 3.71 6.80 -11.16
C ILE A 48 2.75 7.48 -10.20
N SER A 49 1.48 7.06 -10.23
CA SER A 49 0.53 7.31 -9.15
C SER A 49 -0.15 5.99 -8.76
N ILE A 50 -0.30 5.75 -7.47
CA ILE A 50 -1.04 4.58 -6.97
C ILE A 50 -2.52 4.95 -6.95
N ILE A 51 -3.36 4.05 -7.46
CA ILE A 51 -4.80 4.27 -7.55
C ILE A 51 -5.39 4.27 -6.15
N GLY A 52 -6.07 5.35 -5.80
CA GLY A 52 -6.64 5.59 -4.48
C GLY A 52 -5.77 6.42 -3.55
N ALA A 53 -4.49 6.61 -3.88
CA ALA A 53 -3.59 7.48 -3.14
C ALA A 53 -3.40 8.81 -3.88
N ASP A 54 -3.14 9.88 -3.13
CA ASP A 54 -2.87 11.19 -3.69
C ASP A 54 -1.39 11.36 -4.02
N GLY A 55 -1.12 12.11 -5.09
CA GLY A 55 0.22 12.54 -5.46
C GLY A 55 0.98 11.57 -6.36
N ASP A 56 2.03 12.11 -6.95
CA ASP A 56 2.92 11.38 -7.84
C ASP A 56 4.13 10.84 -7.07
N ILE A 57 4.64 9.69 -7.49
CA ILE A 57 5.76 9.00 -6.86
C ILE A 57 6.87 8.84 -7.89
N ASN A 58 8.06 9.35 -7.58
CA ASN A 58 9.22 9.24 -8.47
C ASN A 58 10.52 8.87 -7.72
N ALA A 59 10.41 8.47 -6.48
CA ALA A 59 11.52 8.11 -5.61
C ALA A 59 11.05 7.08 -4.58
N ARG A 60 11.80 6.86 -3.53
CA ARG A 60 11.41 6.01 -2.42
C ARG A 60 10.55 6.79 -1.43
N GLN A 61 9.37 6.25 -1.11
CA GLN A 61 8.51 6.83 -0.07
C GLN A 61 7.52 5.80 0.48
N ARG A 62 6.95 6.12 1.64
CA ARG A 62 5.82 5.39 2.22
C ARG A 62 4.53 6.04 1.76
N VAL A 63 3.62 5.21 1.23
CA VAL A 63 2.30 5.67 0.78
C VAL A 63 1.26 5.05 1.69
N SER A 64 0.35 5.88 2.20
CA SER A 64 -0.74 5.42 3.08
C SER A 64 -2.05 6.01 2.59
N TYR A 65 -3.06 5.17 2.41
CA TYR A 65 -4.35 5.63 1.90
C TYR A 65 -5.50 4.74 2.38
N LYS A 66 -6.68 5.35 2.39
CA LYS A 66 -7.94 4.72 2.80
C LYS A 66 -8.60 4.05 1.60
N MET A 67 -9.12 2.85 1.80
CA MET A 67 -9.86 2.12 0.78
C MET A 67 -11.20 1.65 1.34
N ILE A 68 -12.29 2.04 0.68
CA ILE A 68 -13.64 1.57 1.00
C ILE A 68 -13.98 0.46 0.01
N VAL A 69 -14.30 -0.72 0.55
CA VAL A 69 -14.67 -1.88 -0.26
C VAL A 69 -16.19 -1.95 -0.37
N ASN A 70 -16.72 -1.81 -1.56
CA ASN A 70 -18.15 -1.80 -1.82
C ASN A 70 -18.59 -2.87 -2.84
N ASN A 71 -17.79 -3.91 -3.00
CA ASN A 71 -18.10 -5.04 -3.86
C ASN A 71 -17.50 -6.33 -3.29
N SER A 72 -17.75 -7.47 -3.94
CA SER A 72 -17.28 -8.78 -3.49
C SER A 72 -15.88 -9.15 -3.96
N TYR A 73 -15.21 -8.26 -4.66
CA TYR A 73 -13.88 -8.55 -5.22
C TYR A 73 -12.77 -8.13 -4.26
N PRO A 74 -11.65 -8.87 -4.23
CA PRO A 74 -10.47 -8.45 -3.47
C PRO A 74 -9.97 -7.08 -3.91
N ILE A 75 -9.30 -6.37 -3.01
CA ILE A 75 -8.64 -5.10 -3.33
C ILE A 75 -7.51 -5.38 -4.32
N SER A 76 -7.52 -4.71 -5.46
CA SER A 76 -6.38 -4.69 -6.38
C SER A 76 -5.55 -3.44 -6.13
N MET A 77 -4.32 -3.62 -5.63
CA MET A 77 -3.37 -2.52 -5.54
C MET A 77 -2.74 -2.32 -6.90
N SER A 78 -2.95 -1.15 -7.51
CA SER A 78 -2.55 -0.87 -8.87
C SER A 78 -1.92 0.51 -8.98
N TYR A 79 -1.08 0.71 -9.99
CA TYR A 79 -0.54 2.02 -10.29
C TYR A 79 -0.69 2.37 -11.78
N HIS A 80 -0.64 3.67 -12.04
CA HIS A 80 -0.69 4.26 -13.37
C HIS A 80 0.61 4.99 -13.65
N VAL A 81 1.20 4.77 -14.84
CA VAL A 81 2.43 5.47 -15.25
C VAL A 81 2.08 6.87 -15.71
N LYS A 82 2.73 7.86 -15.10
CA LYS A 82 2.58 9.27 -15.44
C LYS A 82 3.61 9.73 -16.46
N SER A 83 4.85 9.27 -16.35
CA SER A 83 5.94 9.63 -17.26
C SER A 83 7.06 8.60 -17.23
N GLY A 84 7.81 8.52 -18.31
CA GLY A 84 8.99 7.67 -18.42
C GLY A 84 8.67 6.17 -18.54
N SER A 85 9.66 5.37 -18.22
CA SER A 85 9.57 3.90 -18.16
C SER A 85 10.01 3.42 -16.79
N PRO A 86 9.21 3.67 -15.74
CA PRO A 86 9.65 3.42 -14.38
C PRO A 86 9.77 1.94 -14.06
N THR A 87 10.74 1.62 -13.19
CA THR A 87 10.79 0.37 -12.45
C THR A 87 10.25 0.65 -11.05
N VAL A 88 9.28 -0.14 -10.63
CA VAL A 88 8.56 0.05 -9.36
C VAL A 88 8.81 -1.14 -8.46
N THR A 89 9.28 -0.89 -7.26
CA THR A 89 9.47 -1.93 -6.23
C THR A 89 8.57 -1.60 -5.05
N VAL A 90 7.79 -2.59 -4.61
CA VAL A 90 6.83 -2.47 -3.52
C VAL A 90 7.16 -3.51 -2.47
N THR A 91 7.20 -3.11 -1.20
CA THR A 91 7.46 -4.00 -0.07
C THR A 91 6.84 -3.44 1.21
N ASN A 92 6.91 -4.21 2.30
CA ASN A 92 6.46 -3.83 3.64
C ASN A 92 5.02 -3.32 3.64
N ILE A 93 4.10 -4.14 3.14
CA ILE A 93 2.69 -3.80 2.98
C ILE A 93 1.97 -3.96 4.31
N LEU A 94 1.29 -2.92 4.75
CA LEU A 94 0.33 -2.98 5.85
C LEU A 94 -1.08 -2.87 5.27
N LEU A 95 -1.93 -3.83 5.61
CA LEU A 95 -3.38 -3.76 5.40
C LEU A 95 -4.05 -3.94 6.74
N CYS A 96 -4.76 -2.94 7.23
CA CYS A 96 -5.49 -3.03 8.49
C CYS A 96 -6.86 -2.38 8.36
N SER A 97 -7.74 -2.64 9.34
CA SER A 97 -9.01 -1.92 9.39
C SER A 97 -8.76 -0.43 9.60
N PHE A 98 -9.64 0.40 9.04
CA PHE A 98 -9.51 1.84 9.20
C PHE A 98 -9.68 2.26 10.67
N ALA A 99 -10.48 1.52 11.45
CA ALA A 99 -10.65 1.78 12.87
C ALA A 99 -9.34 1.56 13.65
N GLU A 100 -8.60 0.48 13.38
CA GLU A 100 -7.28 0.25 13.98
C GLU A 100 -6.28 1.33 13.57
N TYR A 101 -6.29 1.74 12.31
CA TYR A 101 -5.43 2.80 11.83
C TYR A 101 -5.71 4.10 12.59
N GLN A 102 -6.97 4.51 12.73
CA GLN A 102 -7.32 5.74 13.44
C GLN A 102 -6.92 5.71 14.91
N ALA A 103 -7.10 4.55 15.57
CA ALA A 103 -6.72 4.39 16.96
C ALA A 103 -5.20 4.50 17.19
N ASN A 104 -4.40 4.25 16.18
CA ASN A 104 -2.94 4.21 16.24
C ASN A 104 -2.26 5.20 15.28
N LYS A 105 -3.02 6.15 14.75
CA LYS A 105 -2.58 7.03 13.66
C LYS A 105 -1.29 7.77 13.96
N ALA A 106 -1.16 8.35 15.14
CA ALA A 106 0.02 9.13 15.51
C ALA A 106 1.30 8.29 15.45
N LEU A 107 1.23 7.03 15.93
CA LEU A 107 2.37 6.12 15.88
C LEU A 107 2.64 5.62 14.45
N LEU A 108 1.60 5.22 13.71
CA LEU A 108 1.75 4.68 12.37
C LEU A 108 2.27 5.73 11.38
N ASP A 109 1.76 6.96 11.45
CA ASP A 109 2.23 8.04 10.60
C ASP A 109 3.65 8.48 10.93
N GLY A 110 4.12 8.23 12.15
CA GLY A 110 5.50 8.48 12.56
C GLY A 110 6.49 7.42 12.09
N LEU A 111 6.01 6.25 11.70
CA LEU A 111 6.84 5.15 11.19
C LEU A 111 6.95 5.26 9.67
N TYR A 112 7.88 6.07 9.21
CA TYR A 112 8.01 6.35 7.78
C TYR A 112 8.39 5.11 6.98
N PHE A 113 9.39 4.35 7.44
CA PHE A 113 9.74 3.05 6.90
C PHE A 113 9.74 2.02 8.02
N PHE A 114 8.95 0.97 7.89
CA PHE A 114 8.86 -0.13 8.85
C PHE A 114 8.73 -1.46 8.11
N ASP A 115 9.19 -2.52 8.76
CA ASP A 115 8.99 -3.89 8.27
C ASP A 115 7.57 -4.35 8.63
N GLY A 116 6.80 -4.74 7.62
CA GLY A 116 5.43 -5.21 7.81
C GLY A 116 5.34 -6.44 8.71
N ASP A 117 6.34 -7.30 8.72
CA ASP A 117 6.38 -8.50 9.58
C ASP A 117 6.64 -8.14 11.05
N THR A 118 7.27 -7.00 11.32
CA THR A 118 7.59 -6.54 12.67
C THR A 118 6.64 -5.44 13.16
N MET A 119 5.59 -5.14 12.39
CA MET A 119 4.58 -4.16 12.79
C MET A 119 4.01 -4.53 14.16
N PRO A 120 3.87 -3.58 15.10
CA PRO A 120 3.24 -3.86 16.37
C PRO A 120 1.81 -4.36 16.17
N ARG A 121 1.48 -5.48 16.81
CA ARG A 121 0.18 -6.18 16.65
C ARG A 121 -0.48 -6.46 17.97
N ALA A 122 -1.77 -6.74 17.85
CA ALA A 122 -2.55 -7.20 18.99
C ALA A 122 -2.04 -8.53 19.51
#